data_5f832a24b861a36c346b71218208485a
#
_entry.id   5f832a24b861a36c346b71218208485a
#
_cell.length_a   1.000
_cell.length_b   1.000
_cell.length_c   1.000
_cell.angle_alpha   90.00
_cell.angle_beta   90.00
_cell.angle_gamma   90.00
#
_symmetry.space_group_name_H-M   'P 1'
#
loop_
_entity.id
_entity.type
_entity.pdbx_description
1 polymer ?
#
loop_
_entity_poly.entity_id
_entity_poly.type
_entity_poly.pdbx_seq_one_letter_code
_entity_poly.pdbx_strand_id
1 'polypeptide(L)'
;MENVIKNNDLQNVKFDINSEFFVIDANNLEKVSSKLYGFCLDNSHIVLDIKDLHKDFGNEGAYVYVKNDDNIITVKQDFVGCYGIYIFRQDDYFAISNSFMYLVDYLKKNYKLTFNKDYANAFLSSNLETFSCQETIINEIVVLERNAIIKINKAKRSMEIIHKNYQENSLEPDSKEFFASLDMWYFKWTKFIRNLKKKTNNVMVDLTGGFDSRITFLLFLGANINLDEIFINSINDNLYTHKKDYEIASKIANHYNFKLNQCNKFITSKSYYKKQDCINIFAYLKMPFHKQMYVNVEKNNSPMYSFNGFGGEAIRSYWNYGINGLIKKESNLCYSMKKYPKILKSIKKIIKRASRSIRNSYFNFDDDYFDICYFRETSNRTHFGKATLEWFYLNNFCLSPIFDSNLHKLKLSDRNCKDKNLLIAIIFTRYIKDIIKFEFNDGKYIDPKTIKYAQYLNNKYPFIDNQNKEMVSKSNNINDVSETMKEENTDIEQKNNEVMDYFNSVFLSEKTKNIFTSLYDDDLYNSIVLDSTKRYFHPLMYAFPVLGINKFKQDCNLKTNNVNNMTYFDFLKTQEGNLVDINKIKKKYEKVDRKNKLLTILGMKFIIKNKGATKTLVAVERERERESNLSPR
;
A
#
# COMPACT_ATOMS: atom_id res chain seq x y z
N MET A 1 5.49 -19.01 37.95
CA MET A 1 4.36 -19.94 37.79
C MET A 1 3.84 -19.74 36.38
N GLU A 2 4.30 -20.61 35.51
CA GLU A 2 3.92 -20.64 34.10
C GLU A 2 2.56 -21.33 33.98
N ASN A 3 1.54 -20.59 33.61
CA ASN A 3 0.30 -21.17 33.12
C ASN A 3 0.53 -21.65 31.68
N VAL A 4 0.84 -22.92 31.54
CA VAL A 4 0.76 -23.64 30.28
C VAL A 4 -0.71 -23.65 29.88
N ILE A 5 -1.08 -22.78 28.94
CA ILE A 5 -2.41 -22.79 28.30
C ILE A 5 -2.43 -24.03 27.41
N LYS A 6 -3.23 -25.01 27.81
CA LYS A 6 -3.50 -26.22 27.02
C LYS A 6 -4.08 -25.81 25.66
N ASN A 7 -3.46 -26.30 24.60
CA ASN A 7 -4.00 -26.34 23.24
C ASN A 7 -5.37 -27.05 23.26
N ASN A 8 -6.45 -26.34 23.12
CA ASN A 8 -7.72 -26.80 22.53
C ASN A 8 -8.74 -25.68 22.68
N ASP A 9 -8.71 -24.77 21.78
CA ASP A 9 -9.83 -23.98 21.24
C ASP A 9 -9.21 -22.82 20.45
N LEU A 10 -9.13 -23.01 19.13
CA LEU A 10 -8.84 -21.93 18.19
C LEU A 10 -9.90 -20.85 18.40
N GLN A 11 -9.58 -19.84 19.20
CA GLN A 11 -10.55 -18.79 19.55
C GLN A 11 -10.90 -17.99 18.29
N ASN A 12 -12.17 -18.04 17.89
CA ASN A 12 -12.69 -17.15 16.88
C ASN A 12 -12.62 -15.71 17.37
N VAL A 13 -11.86 -14.88 16.69
CA VAL A 13 -11.77 -13.43 16.96
C VAL A 13 -12.83 -12.71 16.14
N LYS A 14 -13.52 -11.76 16.76
CA LYS A 14 -14.50 -10.91 16.09
C LYS A 14 -13.87 -9.56 15.73
N PHE A 15 -14.14 -9.07 14.52
CA PHE A 15 -13.82 -7.72 14.09
C PHE A 15 -15.04 -6.81 14.34
N ASP A 16 -14.89 -5.83 15.23
CA ASP A 16 -15.97 -4.90 15.53
C ASP A 16 -15.84 -3.61 14.73
N ILE A 17 -16.64 -3.49 13.69
CA ILE A 17 -16.66 -2.32 12.79
C ILE A 17 -16.89 -1.02 13.58
N ASN A 18 -17.75 -1.03 14.60
CA ASN A 18 -18.14 0.18 15.32
C ASN A 18 -17.04 0.67 16.27
N SER A 19 -16.17 -0.23 16.74
CA SER A 19 -15.03 0.16 17.55
C SER A 19 -13.84 0.64 16.72
N GLU A 20 -13.72 0.17 15.47
CA GLU A 20 -12.55 0.44 14.61
C GLU A 20 -12.73 1.64 13.67
N PHE A 21 -13.99 2.02 13.41
CA PHE A 21 -14.29 3.13 12.51
C PHE A 21 -15.24 4.14 13.17
N PHE A 22 -15.16 5.37 12.69
CA PHE A 22 -16.01 6.45 13.17
C PHE A 22 -16.67 7.21 12.01
N VAL A 23 -17.78 7.87 12.32
CA VAL A 23 -18.31 9.00 11.54
C VAL A 23 -18.49 10.18 12.50
N ILE A 24 -17.87 11.30 12.18
CA ILE A 24 -18.09 12.60 12.82
C ILE A 24 -18.79 13.48 11.80
N ASP A 25 -19.95 14.00 12.16
CA ASP A 25 -20.72 14.90 11.31
C ASP A 25 -21.24 16.11 12.09
N ALA A 26 -21.82 17.07 11.37
CA ALA A 26 -22.33 18.31 11.96
C ALA A 26 -23.40 18.08 13.04
N ASN A 27 -24.00 16.88 13.13
CA ASN A 27 -25.12 16.60 14.04
C ASN A 27 -24.72 15.74 15.26
N ASN A 28 -23.52 15.13 15.28
CA ASN A 28 -23.11 14.21 16.34
C ASN A 28 -21.93 14.69 17.18
N LEU A 29 -21.53 15.96 17.08
CA LEU A 29 -20.30 16.52 17.65
C LEU A 29 -20.17 16.33 19.18
N GLU A 30 -21.27 16.37 19.90
CA GLU A 30 -21.29 16.19 21.34
C GLU A 30 -21.02 14.75 21.79
N LYS A 31 -21.21 13.78 20.89
CA LYS A 31 -21.01 12.33 21.17
C LYS A 31 -19.61 11.85 20.81
N VAL A 32 -18.77 12.71 20.23
CA VAL A 32 -17.42 12.35 19.80
C VAL A 32 -16.52 12.18 21.03
N SER A 33 -15.87 11.04 21.15
CA SER A 33 -14.86 10.78 22.17
C SER A 33 -13.45 10.92 21.60
N SER A 34 -12.50 11.34 22.45
CA SER A 34 -11.08 11.31 22.09
C SER A 34 -10.60 9.87 21.97
N LYS A 35 -9.98 9.52 20.84
CA LYS A 35 -9.48 8.16 20.58
C LYS A 35 -8.33 8.15 19.58
N LEU A 36 -7.41 7.21 19.78
CA LEU A 36 -6.41 6.80 18.81
C LEU A 36 -6.90 5.52 18.10
N TYR A 37 -7.01 5.58 16.78
CA TYR A 37 -7.32 4.43 15.92
C TYR A 37 -6.02 3.97 15.27
N GLY A 38 -5.70 2.67 15.35
CA GLY A 38 -4.43 2.13 14.89
C GLY A 38 -3.32 2.26 15.92
N PHE A 39 -2.08 2.51 15.47
CA PHE A 39 -0.92 2.64 16.34
C PHE A 39 -0.02 3.81 15.97
N CYS A 40 0.55 4.47 16.96
CA CYS A 40 1.51 5.57 16.80
C CYS A 40 2.88 5.14 17.34
N LEU A 41 3.96 5.62 16.72
CA LEU A 41 5.32 5.51 17.27
C LEU A 41 5.62 6.81 18.04
N ASP A 42 5.76 6.69 19.36
CA ASP A 42 6.07 7.81 20.22
C ASP A 42 7.29 7.50 21.09
N ASN A 43 8.33 8.34 21.02
CA ASN A 43 9.55 8.22 21.81
C ASN A 43 10.14 6.79 21.89
N SER A 44 10.21 6.09 20.75
CA SER A 44 10.69 4.70 20.64
C SER A 44 9.78 3.65 21.28
N HIS A 45 8.47 3.95 21.41
CA HIS A 45 7.45 3.02 21.85
C HIS A 45 6.30 2.97 20.85
N ILE A 46 5.59 1.85 20.83
CA ILE A 46 4.31 1.72 20.13
C ILE A 46 3.20 2.06 21.12
N VAL A 47 2.37 3.01 20.75
CA VAL A 47 1.26 3.50 21.55
C VAL A 47 -0.05 3.15 20.86
N LEU A 48 -0.98 2.60 21.61
CA LEU A 48 -2.32 2.15 21.16
C LEU A 48 -3.46 2.95 21.80
N ASP A 49 -3.20 3.63 22.91
CA ASP A 49 -4.19 4.45 23.61
C ASP A 49 -3.78 5.92 23.61
N ILE A 50 -4.76 6.79 23.44
CA ILE A 50 -4.56 8.24 23.47
C ILE A 50 -3.96 8.75 24.79
N LYS A 51 -4.22 8.07 25.89
CA LYS A 51 -3.74 8.43 27.24
C LYS A 51 -2.22 8.29 27.37
N ASP A 52 -1.64 7.42 26.58
CA ASP A 52 -0.22 7.11 26.60
C ASP A 52 0.60 7.98 25.65
N LEU A 53 -0.06 8.85 24.86
CA LEU A 53 0.59 9.77 23.94
C LEU A 53 1.18 10.98 24.66
N HIS A 54 2.43 11.32 24.34
CA HIS A 54 3.03 12.60 24.75
C HIS A 54 2.41 13.76 23.96
N LYS A 55 2.54 15.00 24.51
CA LYS A 55 1.98 16.19 23.83
C LYS A 55 2.49 16.36 22.39
N ASP A 56 3.77 16.09 22.17
CA ASP A 56 4.46 16.24 20.89
C ASP A 56 4.81 14.88 20.29
N PHE A 57 3.83 13.98 20.24
CA PHE A 57 4.03 12.65 19.70
C PHE A 57 4.38 12.68 18.21
N GLY A 58 5.13 11.63 17.77
CA GLY A 58 5.64 11.49 16.42
C GLY A 58 4.54 11.42 15.35
N ASN A 59 4.96 11.52 14.10
CA ASN A 59 4.06 11.42 12.95
C ASN A 59 4.06 9.99 12.37
N GLU A 60 4.94 9.11 12.85
CA GLU A 60 5.13 7.76 12.35
C GLU A 60 4.16 6.78 13.00
N GLY A 61 3.81 5.74 12.25
CA GLY A 61 2.83 4.72 12.62
C GLY A 61 1.79 4.53 11.52
N ALA A 62 0.65 3.99 11.91
CA ALA A 62 -0.53 3.86 11.05
C ALA A 62 -1.75 4.20 11.89
N TYR A 63 -2.14 5.47 11.92
CA TYR A 63 -3.16 5.94 12.85
C TYR A 63 -4.04 7.08 12.34
N VAL A 64 -5.20 7.19 12.98
CA VAL A 64 -5.99 8.43 13.04
C VAL A 64 -6.18 8.80 14.51
N TYR A 65 -5.86 10.04 14.82
CA TYR A 65 -6.02 10.62 16.14
C TYR A 65 -7.19 11.58 16.14
N VAL A 66 -8.19 11.32 16.99
CA VAL A 66 -9.32 12.21 17.24
C VAL A 66 -9.15 12.75 18.66
N LYS A 67 -9.07 14.07 18.79
CA LYS A 67 -9.06 14.76 20.09
C LYS A 67 -10.28 15.64 20.19
N ASN A 68 -11.10 15.42 21.20
CA ASN A 68 -12.24 16.25 21.53
C ASN A 68 -11.89 17.12 22.73
N ASP A 69 -11.62 18.38 22.48
CA ASP A 69 -11.52 19.43 23.50
C ASP A 69 -12.89 20.15 23.63
N ASP A 70 -13.06 21.00 24.63
CA ASP A 70 -14.35 21.63 24.95
C ASP A 70 -15.07 22.26 23.76
N ASN A 71 -14.32 23.01 22.91
CA ASN A 71 -14.88 23.75 21.78
C ASN A 71 -14.45 23.21 20.40
N ILE A 72 -13.39 22.42 20.35
CA ILE A 72 -12.74 22.01 19.09
C ILE A 72 -12.51 20.50 19.07
N ILE A 73 -12.93 19.85 17.99
CA ILE A 73 -12.50 18.49 17.67
C ILE A 73 -11.37 18.59 16.67
N THR A 74 -10.23 17.98 16.99
CA THR A 74 -9.07 17.87 16.09
C THR A 74 -8.93 16.47 15.58
N VAL A 75 -8.83 16.30 14.25
CA VAL A 75 -8.57 15.00 13.61
C VAL A 75 -7.26 15.07 12.83
N LYS A 76 -6.32 14.22 13.19
CA LYS A 76 -4.98 14.11 12.60
C LYS A 76 -4.73 12.66 12.14
N GLN A 77 -4.01 12.49 11.06
CA GLN A 77 -3.53 11.19 10.58
C GLN A 77 -2.01 11.08 10.68
N ASP A 78 -1.51 9.84 10.59
CA ASP A 78 -0.07 9.56 10.48
C ASP A 78 0.55 10.23 9.23
N PHE A 79 1.88 10.23 9.18
CA PHE A 79 2.63 10.89 8.10
C PHE A 79 2.35 10.34 6.71
N VAL A 80 2.08 9.04 6.60
CA VAL A 80 1.76 8.38 5.32
C VAL A 80 0.28 8.57 4.97
N GLY A 81 -0.60 8.70 5.96
CA GLY A 81 -2.05 8.72 5.80
C GLY A 81 -2.61 7.33 5.51
N CYS A 82 -2.16 6.33 6.28
CA CYS A 82 -2.47 4.91 6.08
C CYS A 82 -3.97 4.60 6.08
N TYR A 83 -4.74 5.17 7.02
CA TYR A 83 -6.20 5.02 7.01
C TYR A 83 -6.83 5.72 5.80
N GLY A 84 -6.40 6.95 5.50
CA GLY A 84 -7.13 7.89 4.68
C GLY A 84 -8.35 8.42 5.45
N ILE A 85 -8.45 9.73 5.63
CA ILE A 85 -9.65 10.37 6.17
C ILE A 85 -10.53 10.77 5.01
N TYR A 86 -11.75 10.27 4.97
CA TYR A 86 -12.73 10.52 3.93
C TYR A 86 -13.66 11.64 4.35
N ILE A 87 -13.92 12.57 3.46
CA ILE A 87 -14.68 13.80 3.73
C ILE A 87 -15.81 13.90 2.74
N PHE A 88 -17.02 14.06 3.26
CA PHE A 88 -18.22 14.44 2.52
C PHE A 88 -18.59 15.89 2.89
N ARG A 89 -18.96 16.69 1.89
CA ARG A 89 -19.50 18.04 2.08
C ARG A 89 -20.66 18.28 1.10
N GLN A 90 -21.75 18.80 1.65
CA GLN A 90 -22.87 19.28 0.86
C GLN A 90 -23.52 20.44 1.61
N ASP A 91 -23.55 21.62 0.99
CA ASP A 91 -24.00 22.86 1.62
C ASP A 91 -23.24 23.11 2.94
N ASP A 92 -23.96 23.36 4.03
CA ASP A 92 -23.37 23.54 5.37
C ASP A 92 -23.14 22.23 6.14
N TYR A 93 -23.51 21.09 5.55
CA TYR A 93 -23.31 19.78 6.17
C TYR A 93 -21.99 19.17 5.77
N PHE A 94 -21.33 18.56 6.75
CA PHE A 94 -20.15 17.72 6.53
C PHE A 94 -20.22 16.43 7.32
N ALA A 95 -19.53 15.41 6.82
CA ALA A 95 -19.25 14.17 7.54
C ALA A 95 -17.85 13.67 7.19
N ILE A 96 -17.15 13.12 8.18
CA ILE A 96 -15.81 12.56 8.02
C ILE A 96 -15.72 11.16 8.64
N SER A 97 -14.85 10.32 8.08
CA SER A 97 -14.59 8.97 8.58
C SER A 97 -13.18 8.51 8.27
N ASN A 98 -12.66 7.56 9.05
CA ASN A 98 -11.43 6.81 8.74
C ASN A 98 -11.70 5.56 7.86
N SER A 99 -12.94 5.37 7.41
CA SER A 99 -13.34 4.30 6.48
C SER A 99 -14.26 4.83 5.39
N PHE A 100 -13.91 4.55 4.14
CA PHE A 100 -14.74 4.93 2.99
C PHE A 100 -16.11 4.27 3.04
N MET A 101 -16.14 2.95 3.19
CA MET A 101 -17.41 2.21 3.17
C MET A 101 -18.30 2.52 4.37
N TYR A 102 -17.70 2.76 5.55
CA TYR A 102 -18.43 3.17 6.74
C TYR A 102 -19.11 4.53 6.54
N LEU A 103 -18.40 5.46 5.89
CA LEU A 103 -18.99 6.75 5.51
C LEU A 103 -20.09 6.61 4.45
N VAL A 104 -19.89 5.77 3.43
CA VAL A 104 -20.90 5.48 2.41
C VAL A 104 -22.17 4.90 3.02
N ASP A 105 -22.02 3.89 3.91
CA ASP A 105 -23.15 3.25 4.58
C ASP A 105 -23.92 4.23 5.47
N TYR A 106 -23.22 5.18 6.06
CA TYR A 106 -23.84 6.26 6.85
C TYR A 106 -24.61 7.24 5.97
N LEU A 107 -23.98 7.73 4.90
CA LEU A 107 -24.52 8.81 4.05
C LEU A 107 -25.65 8.35 3.13
N LYS A 108 -25.59 7.13 2.59
CA LYS A 108 -26.57 6.65 1.59
C LYS A 108 -28.02 6.67 2.05
N LYS A 109 -28.25 6.74 3.35
CA LYS A 109 -29.58 6.81 3.95
C LYS A 109 -30.29 8.13 3.64
N ASN A 110 -29.52 9.23 3.66
CA ASN A 110 -30.05 10.58 3.62
C ASN A 110 -29.56 11.38 2.41
N TYR A 111 -28.44 10.98 1.77
CA TYR A 111 -27.80 11.73 0.71
C TYR A 111 -27.73 10.95 -0.60
N LYS A 112 -27.90 11.67 -1.71
CA LYS A 112 -27.69 11.09 -3.04
C LYS A 112 -26.20 11.08 -3.35
N LEU A 113 -25.62 9.90 -3.46
CA LEU A 113 -24.23 9.71 -3.87
C LEU A 113 -24.16 9.41 -5.36
N THR A 114 -23.20 10.01 -6.06
CA THR A 114 -23.04 9.85 -7.51
C THR A 114 -21.69 9.23 -7.87
N PHE A 115 -21.68 8.50 -8.98
CA PHE A 115 -20.54 7.72 -9.40
C PHE A 115 -19.53 8.56 -10.19
N ASN A 116 -18.27 8.55 -9.76
CA ASN A 116 -17.15 9.18 -10.45
C ASN A 116 -16.65 8.28 -11.59
N LYS A 117 -17.22 8.45 -12.77
CA LYS A 117 -16.93 7.61 -13.93
C LYS A 117 -15.47 7.72 -14.40
N ASP A 118 -14.87 8.91 -14.35
CA ASP A 118 -13.47 9.09 -14.74
C ASP A 118 -12.53 8.34 -13.77
N TYR A 119 -12.79 8.44 -12.46
CA TYR A 119 -12.03 7.69 -11.45
C TYR A 119 -12.18 6.18 -11.64
N ALA A 120 -13.41 5.71 -11.78
CA ALA A 120 -13.69 4.29 -11.95
C ALA A 120 -13.03 3.70 -13.20
N ASN A 121 -13.11 4.37 -14.33
CA ASN A 121 -12.44 3.96 -15.57
C ASN A 121 -10.92 3.88 -15.41
N ALA A 122 -10.31 4.88 -14.77
CA ALA A 122 -8.88 4.89 -14.54
C ALA A 122 -8.47 3.77 -13.56
N PHE A 123 -9.24 3.62 -12.49
CA PHE A 123 -8.98 2.63 -11.46
C PHE A 123 -9.11 1.18 -11.95
N LEU A 124 -10.11 0.89 -12.79
CA LEU A 124 -10.28 -0.44 -13.42
C LEU A 124 -9.06 -0.86 -14.24
N SER A 125 -8.36 0.10 -14.82
CA SER A 125 -7.20 -0.15 -15.67
C SER A 125 -5.88 -0.20 -14.92
N SER A 126 -5.81 0.33 -13.70
CA SER A 126 -4.60 0.32 -12.88
C SER A 126 -4.27 -1.10 -12.42
N ASN A 127 -2.99 -1.43 -12.28
CA ASN A 127 -2.59 -2.76 -11.82
C ASN A 127 -2.71 -2.93 -10.30
N LEU A 128 -2.41 -1.91 -9.50
CA LEU A 128 -2.33 -2.01 -8.05
C LEU A 128 -2.89 -0.80 -7.32
N GLU A 129 -3.00 0.37 -7.95
CA GLU A 129 -3.03 1.63 -7.25
C GLU A 129 -4.10 2.58 -7.78
N THR A 130 -4.53 3.53 -6.93
CA THR A 130 -5.28 4.66 -7.41
C THR A 130 -4.38 5.64 -8.18
N PHE A 131 -4.93 6.28 -9.19
CA PHE A 131 -4.26 7.36 -9.91
C PHE A 131 -4.58 8.74 -9.32
N SER A 132 -5.39 8.80 -8.28
CA SER A 132 -5.83 10.06 -7.65
C SER A 132 -5.23 10.22 -6.26
N CYS A 133 -4.96 11.47 -5.91
CA CYS A 133 -4.52 11.84 -4.56
C CYS A 133 -5.70 12.10 -3.62
N GLN A 134 -6.82 12.59 -4.13
CA GLN A 134 -7.97 13.03 -3.33
C GLN A 134 -9.30 12.44 -3.79
N GLU A 135 -9.46 12.13 -5.08
CA GLU A 135 -10.73 11.64 -5.61
C GLU A 135 -11.01 10.21 -5.20
N THR A 136 -12.28 9.91 -5.04
CA THR A 136 -12.78 8.55 -4.82
C THR A 136 -13.72 8.12 -5.95
N ILE A 137 -14.22 6.89 -5.85
CA ILE A 137 -15.25 6.38 -6.78
C ILE A 137 -16.60 7.08 -6.62
N ILE A 138 -16.77 7.91 -5.59
CA ILE A 138 -17.95 8.76 -5.36
C ILE A 138 -17.54 10.22 -5.51
N ASN A 139 -18.30 10.99 -6.31
CA ASN A 139 -17.96 12.39 -6.57
C ASN A 139 -17.98 13.27 -5.33
N GLU A 140 -18.90 13.01 -4.39
CA GLU A 140 -19.14 13.81 -3.20
C GLU A 140 -18.19 13.46 -2.04
N ILE A 141 -17.36 12.42 -2.17
CA ILE A 141 -16.43 11.99 -1.14
C ILE A 141 -14.99 12.16 -1.63
N VAL A 142 -14.24 12.95 -0.90
CA VAL A 142 -12.80 13.14 -1.14
C VAL A 142 -11.96 12.59 0.00
N VAL A 143 -10.67 12.35 -0.25
CA VAL A 143 -9.69 11.94 0.76
C VAL A 143 -8.91 13.15 1.21
N LEU A 144 -8.74 13.31 2.52
CA LEU A 144 -7.89 14.34 3.10
C LEU A 144 -6.44 14.18 2.64
N GLU A 145 -5.78 15.26 2.29
CA GLU A 145 -4.33 15.25 2.02
C GLU A 145 -3.55 14.78 3.25
N ARG A 146 -2.43 14.09 3.00
CA ARG A 146 -1.56 13.55 4.08
C ARG A 146 -1.09 14.63 5.05
N ASN A 147 -0.81 15.83 4.55
CA ASN A 147 -0.29 16.97 5.31
C ASN A 147 -1.36 17.84 5.97
N ALA A 148 -2.63 17.44 5.92
CA ALA A 148 -3.71 18.25 6.47
C ALA A 148 -4.21 17.72 7.81
N ILE A 149 -4.75 18.63 8.61
CA ILE A 149 -5.43 18.39 9.87
C ILE A 149 -6.84 18.97 9.74
N ILE A 150 -7.82 18.27 10.29
CA ILE A 150 -9.19 18.79 10.39
C ILE A 150 -9.39 19.38 11.77
N LYS A 151 -9.92 20.60 11.82
CA LYS A 151 -10.48 21.21 13.03
C LYS A 151 -11.96 21.45 12.87
N ILE A 152 -12.75 21.00 13.84
CA ILE A 152 -14.19 21.17 13.85
C ILE A 152 -14.56 22.04 15.05
N ASN A 153 -15.17 23.20 14.78
CA ASN A 153 -15.74 24.05 15.81
C ASN A 153 -17.14 23.56 16.18
N LYS A 154 -17.31 23.10 17.43
CA LYS A 154 -18.59 22.51 17.89
C LYS A 154 -19.72 23.52 17.92
N ALA A 155 -19.49 24.72 18.46
CA ALA A 155 -20.51 25.77 18.56
C ALA A 155 -20.99 26.26 17.18
N LYS A 156 -20.06 26.44 16.24
CA LYS A 156 -20.37 26.88 14.87
C LYS A 156 -20.79 25.73 13.95
N ARG A 157 -20.65 24.49 14.38
CA ARG A 157 -20.84 23.27 13.58
C ARG A 157 -20.11 23.35 12.21
N SER A 158 -18.89 23.91 12.23
CA SER A 158 -18.12 24.17 11.01
C SER A 158 -16.81 23.38 11.04
N MET A 159 -16.38 22.92 9.86
CA MET A 159 -15.16 22.15 9.67
C MET A 159 -14.17 22.94 8.81
N GLU A 160 -12.95 23.08 9.31
CA GLU A 160 -11.80 23.67 8.63
C GLU A 160 -10.74 22.61 8.37
N ILE A 161 -10.14 22.66 7.17
CA ILE A 161 -8.98 21.84 6.80
C ILE A 161 -7.76 22.76 6.85
N ILE A 162 -6.85 22.46 7.75
CA ILE A 162 -5.59 23.19 7.92
C ILE A 162 -4.48 22.38 7.26
N HIS A 163 -3.93 22.90 6.18
CA HIS A 163 -2.73 22.34 5.58
C HIS A 163 -1.53 22.75 6.42
N LYS A 164 -0.80 21.77 6.95
CA LYS A 164 0.52 22.04 7.47
C LYS A 164 1.36 22.46 6.26
N ASN A 165 1.90 23.68 6.29
CA ASN A 165 2.92 24.05 5.34
C ASN A 165 4.09 23.08 5.53
N TYR A 166 4.03 21.96 4.82
CA TYR A 166 5.26 21.32 4.40
C TYR A 166 5.82 22.21 3.27
N GLN A 167 6.25 23.42 3.61
CA GLN A 167 7.55 23.82 3.14
C GLN A 167 8.48 22.73 3.70
N GLU A 168 8.40 21.56 3.10
CA GLU A 168 9.53 20.70 3.05
C GLU A 168 10.55 21.55 2.33
N ASN A 169 11.31 22.31 3.11
CA ASN A 169 12.63 22.71 2.72
C ASN A 169 13.33 21.38 2.51
N SER A 170 13.20 20.87 1.29
CA SER A 170 13.83 19.63 0.91
C SER A 170 15.31 19.92 1.11
N LEU A 171 15.89 19.24 2.10
CA LEU A 171 17.25 19.52 2.54
C LEU A 171 18.22 19.06 1.43
N GLU A 172 19.10 19.97 1.05
CA GLU A 172 20.09 19.71 0.01
C GLU A 172 21.16 18.73 0.52
N PRO A 173 21.56 17.73 -0.31
CA PRO A 173 22.57 16.74 0.09
C PRO A 173 23.90 17.35 0.57
N ASP A 174 24.27 18.51 0.06
CA ASP A 174 25.45 19.24 0.51
C ASP A 174 25.11 20.29 1.59
N SER A 175 24.47 19.84 2.70
CA SER A 175 24.17 20.71 3.84
C SER A 175 24.29 19.98 5.19
N LYS A 176 24.56 20.72 6.26
CA LYS A 176 24.61 20.17 7.62
C LYS A 176 23.25 19.68 8.08
N GLU A 177 22.19 20.37 7.70
CA GLU A 177 20.80 20.08 8.04
C GLU A 177 20.35 18.74 7.44
N PHE A 178 20.80 18.45 6.22
CA PHE A 178 20.56 17.13 5.59
C PHE A 178 21.14 16.01 6.43
N PHE A 179 22.43 16.11 6.77
CA PHE A 179 23.09 15.07 7.56
C PHE A 179 22.57 14.99 8.98
N ALA A 180 22.19 16.12 9.61
CA ALA A 180 21.55 16.10 10.91
C ALA A 180 20.20 15.37 10.88
N SER A 181 19.37 15.62 9.86
CA SER A 181 18.09 14.92 9.70
C SER A 181 18.28 13.41 9.39
N LEU A 182 19.28 13.07 8.58
CA LEU A 182 19.62 11.69 8.27
C LEU A 182 20.12 10.94 9.52
N ASP A 183 20.98 11.57 10.32
CA ASP A 183 21.50 10.97 11.56
C ASP A 183 20.40 10.83 12.62
N MET A 184 19.46 11.79 12.73
CA MET A 184 18.29 11.67 13.60
C MET A 184 17.42 10.46 13.21
N TRP A 185 17.20 10.22 11.90
CA TRP A 185 16.52 9.03 11.42
C TRP A 185 17.25 7.76 11.83
N TYR A 186 18.55 7.68 11.61
CA TYR A 186 19.36 6.51 11.96
C TYR A 186 19.34 6.22 13.45
N PHE A 187 19.61 7.21 14.31
CA PHE A 187 19.61 7.05 15.75
C PHE A 187 18.24 6.71 16.34
N LYS A 188 17.19 7.31 15.81
CA LYS A 188 15.81 7.02 16.22
C LYS A 188 15.48 5.54 16.00
N TRP A 189 15.74 5.03 14.80
CA TRP A 189 15.37 3.67 14.45
C TRP A 189 16.30 2.62 15.09
N THR A 190 17.59 2.85 15.15
CA THR A 190 18.52 1.95 15.84
C THR A 190 18.20 1.87 17.34
N LYS A 191 17.87 2.98 17.98
CA LYS A 191 17.41 3.02 19.38
C LYS A 191 16.07 2.29 19.54
N PHE A 192 15.12 2.50 18.64
CA PHE A 192 13.82 1.82 18.66
C PHE A 192 13.99 0.30 18.57
N ILE A 193 14.76 -0.20 17.60
CA ILE A 193 15.04 -1.63 17.39
C ILE A 193 15.69 -2.21 18.65
N ARG A 194 16.70 -1.55 19.22
CA ARG A 194 17.38 -1.98 20.44
C ARG A 194 16.43 -2.08 21.63
N ASN A 195 15.56 -1.09 21.80
CA ASN A 195 14.57 -1.06 22.88
C ASN A 195 13.48 -2.11 22.70
N LEU A 196 13.02 -2.31 21.47
CA LEU A 196 12.04 -3.33 21.13
C LEU A 196 12.60 -4.74 21.44
N LYS A 197 13.84 -5.00 20.99
CA LYS A 197 14.50 -6.31 21.22
C LYS A 197 14.67 -6.64 22.70
N LYS A 198 14.90 -5.65 23.57
CA LYS A 198 14.92 -5.86 25.04
C LYS A 198 13.58 -6.31 25.60
N LYS A 199 12.47 -6.04 24.92
CA LYS A 199 11.11 -6.33 25.40
C LYS A 199 10.52 -7.60 24.80
N THR A 200 10.93 -7.99 23.59
CA THR A 200 10.36 -9.14 22.89
C THR A 200 11.34 -9.75 21.88
N ASN A 201 11.18 -11.05 21.66
CA ASN A 201 11.86 -11.77 20.57
C ASN A 201 11.01 -11.84 19.29
N ASN A 202 9.73 -11.44 19.32
CA ASN A 202 8.84 -11.47 18.18
C ASN A 202 9.16 -10.33 17.18
N VAL A 203 10.41 -10.26 16.74
CA VAL A 203 10.91 -9.25 15.81
C VAL A 203 11.36 -9.92 14.53
N MET A 204 10.82 -9.45 13.41
CA MET A 204 11.15 -9.91 12.06
C MET A 204 11.69 -8.75 11.23
N VAL A 205 12.66 -9.04 10.37
CA VAL A 205 13.12 -8.10 9.34
C VAL A 205 13.26 -8.80 8.00
N ASP A 206 12.76 -8.17 6.94
CA ASP A 206 12.94 -8.66 5.58
C ASP A 206 14.32 -8.30 5.03
N LEU A 207 14.99 -9.26 4.40
CA LEU A 207 16.24 -9.07 3.69
C LEU A 207 16.14 -9.67 2.28
N THR A 208 16.32 -8.84 1.26
CA THR A 208 16.31 -9.24 -0.15
C THR A 208 17.50 -8.65 -0.90
N GLY A 209 17.63 -8.97 -2.18
CA GLY A 209 18.61 -8.33 -3.07
C GLY A 209 18.32 -6.85 -3.40
N GLY A 210 17.19 -6.28 -2.95
CA GLY A 210 16.78 -4.90 -3.24
C GLY A 210 17.47 -3.85 -2.37
N PHE A 211 17.29 -2.57 -2.73
CA PHE A 211 17.77 -1.44 -1.92
C PHE A 211 16.99 -1.30 -0.62
N ASP A 212 15.69 -1.41 -0.69
CA ASP A 212 14.76 -0.94 0.32
C ASP A 212 14.83 -1.81 1.59
N SER A 213 14.80 -3.13 1.43
CA SER A 213 14.98 -4.08 2.54
C SER A 213 16.38 -3.98 3.16
N ARG A 214 17.43 -3.70 2.36
CA ARG A 214 18.78 -3.51 2.89
C ARG A 214 18.92 -2.22 3.70
N ILE A 215 18.22 -1.13 3.34
CA ILE A 215 18.19 0.09 4.14
C ILE A 215 17.56 -0.20 5.50
N THR A 216 16.49 -0.98 5.54
CA THR A 216 15.86 -1.40 6.79
C THR A 216 16.78 -2.33 7.59
N PHE A 217 17.38 -3.32 6.93
CA PHE A 217 18.31 -4.26 7.58
C PHE A 217 19.58 -3.58 8.10
N LEU A 218 20.10 -2.55 7.43
CA LEU A 218 21.23 -1.74 7.89
C LEU A 218 21.00 -1.18 9.30
N LEU A 219 19.77 -0.82 9.65
CA LEU A 219 19.44 -0.31 10.98
C LEU A 219 19.55 -1.40 12.06
N PHE A 220 19.31 -2.66 11.72
CA PHE A 220 19.51 -3.80 12.62
C PHE A 220 21.00 -4.05 12.89
N LEU A 221 21.83 -3.95 11.85
CA LEU A 221 23.30 -3.97 12.03
C LEU A 221 23.77 -2.82 12.92
N GLY A 222 23.24 -1.61 12.67
CA GLY A 222 23.57 -0.42 13.47
C GLY A 222 23.02 -0.44 14.89
N ALA A 223 21.94 -1.18 15.14
CA ALA A 223 21.40 -1.37 16.49
C ALA A 223 22.30 -2.26 17.38
N ASN A 224 23.27 -2.96 16.78
CA ASN A 224 24.21 -3.84 17.48
C ASN A 224 23.51 -4.85 18.40
N ILE A 225 22.45 -5.48 17.91
CA ILE A 225 21.71 -6.56 18.58
C ILE A 225 22.21 -7.92 18.11
N ASN A 226 21.92 -8.96 18.89
CA ASN A 226 22.19 -10.33 18.45
C ASN A 226 21.20 -10.71 17.32
N LEU A 227 21.69 -10.81 16.08
CA LEU A 227 20.89 -11.15 14.90
C LEU A 227 20.36 -12.58 14.93
N ASP A 228 21.00 -13.48 15.68
CA ASP A 228 20.50 -14.84 15.88
C ASP A 228 19.26 -14.92 16.77
N GLU A 229 18.88 -13.83 17.42
CA GLU A 229 17.68 -13.77 18.28
C GLU A 229 16.47 -13.14 17.61
N ILE A 230 16.55 -12.81 16.32
CA ILE A 230 15.46 -12.26 15.52
C ILE A 230 15.21 -13.12 14.29
N PHE A 231 14.05 -12.96 13.67
CA PHE A 231 13.75 -13.62 12.42
C PHE A 231 14.15 -12.75 11.24
N ILE A 232 15.15 -13.18 10.48
CA ILE A 232 15.58 -12.51 9.26
C ILE A 232 14.99 -13.29 8.09
N ASN A 233 13.94 -12.69 7.49
CA ASN A 233 13.13 -13.31 6.47
C ASN A 233 13.68 -13.04 5.07
N SER A 234 13.85 -14.10 4.28
CA SER A 234 14.11 -14.01 2.84
C SER A 234 13.39 -15.13 2.12
N ILE A 235 12.49 -14.80 1.21
CA ILE A 235 11.66 -15.79 0.52
C ILE A 235 12.56 -16.71 -0.31
N ASN A 236 12.43 -18.02 -0.07
CA ASN A 236 13.15 -19.07 -0.81
C ASN A 236 12.13 -20.01 -1.44
N ASP A 237 11.61 -19.62 -2.58
CA ASP A 237 10.70 -20.42 -3.39
C ASP A 237 11.25 -20.62 -4.82
N ASN A 238 10.47 -21.29 -5.68
CA ASN A 238 10.88 -21.59 -7.05
C ASN A 238 10.73 -20.41 -8.03
N LEU A 239 10.27 -19.22 -7.57
CA LEU A 239 10.19 -18.04 -8.43
C LEU A 239 11.59 -17.47 -8.65
N TYR A 240 11.95 -17.21 -9.91
CA TYR A 240 13.29 -16.72 -10.28
C TYR A 240 13.74 -15.49 -9.49
N THR A 241 12.85 -14.52 -9.31
CA THR A 241 13.15 -13.28 -8.56
C THR A 241 13.45 -13.56 -7.09
N HIS A 242 12.67 -14.43 -6.44
CA HIS A 242 12.86 -14.79 -5.04
C HIS A 242 14.14 -15.60 -4.85
N LYS A 243 14.45 -16.53 -5.76
CA LYS A 243 15.69 -17.28 -5.71
C LYS A 243 16.92 -16.38 -5.75
N LYS A 244 16.93 -15.40 -6.66
CA LYS A 244 18.04 -14.43 -6.76
C LYS A 244 18.14 -13.55 -5.52
N ASP A 245 17.02 -13.08 -4.98
CA ASP A 245 16.97 -12.34 -3.72
C ASP A 245 17.54 -13.14 -2.56
N TYR A 246 17.17 -14.41 -2.45
CA TYR A 246 17.67 -15.32 -1.42
C TYR A 246 19.18 -15.61 -1.55
N GLU A 247 19.68 -15.81 -2.79
CA GLU A 247 21.13 -15.99 -3.04
C GLU A 247 21.94 -14.77 -2.56
N ILE A 248 21.44 -13.57 -2.82
CA ILE A 248 22.10 -12.33 -2.39
C ILE A 248 22.00 -12.17 -0.86
N ALA A 249 20.81 -12.40 -0.28
CA ALA A 249 20.61 -12.37 1.17
C ALA A 249 21.52 -13.37 1.90
N SER A 250 21.72 -14.56 1.31
CA SER A 250 22.63 -15.60 1.85
C SER A 250 24.09 -15.15 1.86
N LYS A 251 24.55 -14.42 0.83
CA LYS A 251 25.89 -13.84 0.81
C LYS A 251 26.08 -12.81 1.93
N ILE A 252 25.05 -11.97 2.16
CA ILE A 252 25.04 -10.99 3.25
C ILE A 252 25.05 -11.71 4.60
N ALA A 253 24.22 -12.74 4.76
CA ALA A 253 24.14 -13.53 5.98
C ALA A 253 25.47 -14.20 6.35
N ASN A 254 26.15 -14.77 5.37
CA ASN A 254 27.48 -15.36 5.55
C ASN A 254 28.54 -14.32 5.97
N HIS A 255 28.47 -13.10 5.37
CA HIS A 255 29.44 -12.05 5.70
C HIS A 255 29.27 -11.50 7.13
N TYR A 256 28.02 -11.34 7.59
CA TYR A 256 27.72 -10.83 8.93
C TYR A 256 27.48 -11.94 9.96
N ASN A 257 27.67 -13.22 9.59
CA ASN A 257 27.56 -14.40 10.43
C ASN A 257 26.24 -14.53 11.18
N PHE A 258 25.13 -14.56 10.41
CA PHE A 258 23.78 -14.85 10.92
C PHE A 258 23.06 -15.85 10.00
N LYS A 259 21.94 -16.39 10.46
CA LYS A 259 21.14 -17.37 9.71
C LYS A 259 19.81 -16.78 9.24
N LEU A 260 19.43 -17.08 7.97
CA LEU A 260 18.13 -16.72 7.40
C LEU A 260 17.05 -17.72 7.80
N ASN A 261 15.80 -17.26 7.82
CA ASN A 261 14.58 -18.08 7.90
C ASN A 261 14.48 -19.03 9.12
N GLN A 262 15.05 -18.65 10.27
CA GLN A 262 14.94 -19.44 11.49
C GLN A 262 13.60 -19.20 12.20
N CYS A 263 12.56 -19.94 11.79
CA CYS A 263 11.18 -19.78 12.29
C CYS A 263 10.95 -20.27 13.72
N ASN A 264 11.80 -21.15 14.25
CA ASN A 264 11.64 -21.78 15.58
C ASN A 264 11.79 -20.84 16.78
N LYS A 265 11.96 -19.53 16.53
CA LYS A 265 12.11 -18.49 17.56
C LYS A 265 10.82 -17.72 17.86
N PHE A 266 9.76 -17.93 17.07
CA PHE A 266 8.49 -17.27 17.30
C PHE A 266 7.53 -18.15 18.09
N ILE A 267 7.13 -17.67 19.24
CA ILE A 267 6.08 -18.30 20.04
C ILE A 267 4.82 -17.44 19.84
N THR A 268 4.09 -17.67 18.76
CA THR A 268 2.78 -17.07 18.57
C THR A 268 1.78 -18.17 18.31
N SER A 269 0.92 -18.43 19.28
CA SER A 269 -0.32 -19.11 18.97
C SER A 269 -1.18 -18.22 18.07
N LYS A 270 -2.02 -18.82 17.23
CA LYS A 270 -2.83 -18.12 16.26
C LYS A 270 -4.31 -18.28 16.56
N SER A 271 -5.08 -17.28 16.26
CA SER A 271 -6.54 -17.29 16.21
C SER A 271 -7.00 -16.99 14.79
N TYR A 272 -8.29 -17.17 14.51
CA TYR A 272 -8.82 -17.04 13.16
C TYR A 272 -10.04 -16.15 13.14
N TYR A 273 -10.08 -15.24 12.16
CA TYR A 273 -11.26 -14.48 11.84
C TYR A 273 -12.31 -15.35 11.12
N LYS A 274 -13.57 -15.14 11.44
CA LYS A 274 -14.66 -15.71 10.65
C LYS A 274 -14.69 -15.07 9.27
N LYS A 275 -15.21 -15.79 8.28
CA LYS A 275 -15.40 -15.31 6.90
C LYS A 275 -16.05 -13.91 6.85
N GLN A 276 -17.07 -13.66 7.66
CA GLN A 276 -17.72 -12.35 7.75
C GLN A 276 -16.77 -11.24 8.18
N ASP A 277 -15.90 -11.49 9.16
CA ASP A 277 -14.94 -10.50 9.67
C ASP A 277 -13.85 -10.21 8.66
N CYS A 278 -13.38 -11.22 7.91
CA CYS A 278 -12.45 -11.02 6.80
C CYS A 278 -13.05 -10.12 5.71
N ILE A 279 -14.30 -10.34 5.36
CA ILE A 279 -15.02 -9.50 4.39
C ILE A 279 -15.16 -8.07 4.91
N ASN A 280 -15.48 -7.90 6.20
CA ASN A 280 -15.58 -6.60 6.82
C ASN A 280 -14.23 -5.86 6.85
N ILE A 281 -13.14 -6.53 7.25
CA ILE A 281 -11.78 -5.96 7.20
C ILE A 281 -11.48 -5.48 5.78
N PHE A 282 -11.73 -6.30 4.78
CA PHE A 282 -11.51 -5.92 3.40
C PHE A 282 -12.36 -4.70 3.00
N ALA A 283 -13.67 -4.76 3.19
CA ALA A 283 -14.59 -3.73 2.73
C ALA A 283 -14.37 -2.37 3.43
N TYR A 284 -14.24 -2.39 4.74
CA TYR A 284 -14.19 -1.16 5.53
C TYR A 284 -12.79 -0.58 5.70
N LEU A 285 -11.75 -1.41 5.57
CA LEU A 285 -10.36 -0.95 5.70
C LEU A 285 -9.69 -0.67 4.35
N LYS A 286 -9.82 -1.58 3.37
CA LYS A 286 -9.05 -1.50 2.12
C LYS A 286 -9.74 -0.74 1.00
N MET A 287 -11.06 -0.80 0.91
CA MET A 287 -11.78 -0.09 -0.15
C MET A 287 -11.75 1.44 0.04
N PRO A 288 -11.73 2.23 -1.02
CA PRO A 288 -11.75 1.86 -2.45
C PRO A 288 -10.37 1.74 -3.09
N PHE A 289 -9.28 1.77 -2.34
CA PHE A 289 -7.94 2.02 -2.87
C PHE A 289 -7.13 0.78 -3.16
N HIS A 290 -7.42 -0.34 -2.51
CA HIS A 290 -6.61 -1.54 -2.69
C HIS A 290 -7.33 -2.56 -3.56
N LYS A 291 -6.69 -2.96 -4.66
CA LYS A 291 -7.25 -3.93 -5.60
C LYS A 291 -6.98 -5.38 -5.23
N GLN A 292 -5.92 -5.62 -4.47
CA GLN A 292 -5.56 -6.97 -4.08
C GLN A 292 -6.53 -7.48 -3.02
N MET A 293 -7.27 -8.50 -3.39
CA MET A 293 -7.97 -9.34 -2.43
C MET A 293 -6.97 -10.34 -1.85
N TYR A 294 -6.13 -9.88 -0.98
CA TYR A 294 -5.43 -10.77 -0.09
C TYR A 294 -6.17 -10.74 1.23
N VAL A 295 -6.86 -11.82 1.54
CA VAL A 295 -7.54 -11.96 2.82
C VAL A 295 -6.75 -12.98 3.62
N ASN A 296 -6.10 -12.52 4.66
CA ASN A 296 -5.49 -13.41 5.62
C ASN A 296 -6.49 -13.63 6.78
N VAL A 297 -6.80 -14.87 7.06
CA VAL A 297 -7.72 -15.23 8.14
C VAL A 297 -7.03 -15.36 9.49
N GLU A 298 -5.69 -15.48 9.49
CA GLU A 298 -4.90 -15.69 10.71
C GLU A 298 -4.61 -14.38 11.43
N LYS A 299 -4.79 -14.40 12.74
CA LYS A 299 -4.36 -13.35 13.66
C LYS A 299 -3.40 -13.92 14.70
N ASN A 300 -2.26 -13.28 14.90
CA ASN A 300 -1.33 -13.64 15.96
C ASN A 300 -1.94 -13.31 17.34
N ASN A 301 -1.88 -14.22 18.28
CA ASN A 301 -2.34 -13.97 19.65
C ASN A 301 -1.37 -13.08 20.43
N SER A 302 -0.09 -13.13 20.08
CA SER A 302 0.94 -12.21 20.60
C SER A 302 1.40 -11.23 19.52
N PRO A 303 1.72 -9.97 19.87
CA PRO A 303 2.21 -8.99 18.91
C PRO A 303 3.48 -9.47 18.19
N MET A 304 3.48 -9.35 16.85
CA MET A 304 4.61 -9.51 15.98
C MET A 304 5.07 -8.12 15.51
N TYR A 305 6.36 -7.92 15.36
CA TYR A 305 6.94 -6.66 14.89
C TYR A 305 7.76 -6.91 13.63
N SER A 306 7.18 -6.60 12.48
CA SER A 306 7.77 -6.88 11.17
C SER A 306 8.35 -5.61 10.56
N PHE A 307 9.64 -5.64 10.25
CA PHE A 307 10.33 -4.53 9.58
C PHE A 307 10.54 -4.85 8.10
N ASN A 308 10.15 -3.94 7.23
CA ASN A 308 10.25 -4.12 5.78
C ASN A 308 10.70 -2.85 5.06
N GLY A 309 10.84 -2.95 3.74
CA GLY A 309 11.24 -1.85 2.86
C GLY A 309 10.08 -1.10 2.22
N PHE A 310 8.88 -1.11 2.78
CA PHE A 310 7.73 -0.39 2.21
C PHE A 310 8.04 1.09 1.98
N GLY A 311 7.65 1.62 0.83
CA GLY A 311 7.85 3.01 0.48
C GLY A 311 9.23 3.35 -0.07
N GLY A 312 10.10 2.37 -0.32
CA GLY A 312 11.44 2.60 -0.87
C GLY A 312 11.47 3.39 -2.16
N GLU A 313 10.43 3.24 -2.98
CA GLU A 313 10.27 4.01 -4.21
C GLU A 313 10.16 5.53 -3.99
N ALA A 314 9.78 5.96 -2.78
CA ALA A 314 9.70 7.37 -2.41
C ALA A 314 11.06 8.01 -2.07
N ILE A 315 12.12 7.22 -1.95
CA ILE A 315 13.45 7.69 -1.54
C ILE A 315 14.56 7.34 -2.54
N ARG A 316 14.22 6.86 -3.74
CA ARG A 316 15.18 6.45 -4.78
C ARG A 316 14.67 6.69 -6.19
N SER A 317 15.55 6.48 -7.16
CA SER A 317 15.22 6.50 -8.58
C SER A 317 14.45 5.24 -9.00
N TYR A 318 13.16 5.25 -8.80
CA TYR A 318 12.29 4.18 -9.32
C TYR A 318 11.52 4.62 -10.56
N TRP A 319 11.09 5.87 -10.54
CA TRP A 319 10.26 6.48 -11.56
C TRP A 319 10.94 7.76 -12.05
N ASN A 320 11.26 7.81 -13.32
CA ASN A 320 11.90 8.97 -13.96
C ASN A 320 11.08 9.41 -15.17
N TYR A 321 9.77 9.53 -14.99
CA TYR A 321 8.90 9.70 -16.14
C TYR A 321 8.33 11.09 -16.29
N GLY A 322 8.23 11.88 -15.23
CA GLY A 322 7.40 13.09 -15.21
C GLY A 322 5.95 12.77 -15.56
N ILE A 323 5.09 13.78 -15.61
CA ILE A 323 3.64 13.60 -15.82
C ILE A 323 3.33 12.85 -17.14
N ASN A 324 3.98 13.24 -18.24
CA ASN A 324 3.72 12.64 -19.55
C ASN A 324 4.24 11.22 -19.65
N GLY A 325 5.40 10.95 -19.06
CA GLY A 325 5.97 9.62 -18.99
C GLY A 325 5.14 8.69 -18.12
N LEU A 326 4.64 9.15 -16.97
CA LEU A 326 3.72 8.41 -16.12
C LEU A 326 2.44 8.05 -16.87
N ILE A 327 1.81 9.01 -17.55
CA ILE A 327 0.63 8.75 -18.38
C ILE A 327 0.91 7.69 -19.46
N LYS A 328 2.08 7.76 -20.11
CA LYS A 328 2.49 6.78 -21.12
C LYS A 328 2.70 5.40 -20.52
N LYS A 329 3.41 5.32 -19.38
CA LYS A 329 3.65 4.06 -18.65
C LYS A 329 2.34 3.40 -18.26
N GLU A 330 1.46 4.12 -17.56
CA GLU A 330 0.18 3.59 -17.10
C GLU A 330 -0.72 3.17 -18.27
N SER A 331 -0.73 3.96 -19.36
CA SER A 331 -1.44 3.59 -20.57
C SER A 331 -0.88 2.33 -21.25
N ASN A 332 0.41 2.03 -21.07
CA ASN A 332 1.06 0.83 -21.62
C ASN A 332 0.88 -0.41 -20.75
N LEU A 333 0.92 -0.27 -19.42
CA LEU A 333 0.67 -1.37 -18.48
C LEU A 333 -0.74 -1.95 -18.63
N CYS A 334 -1.70 -1.11 -19.05
CA CYS A 334 -3.06 -1.54 -19.37
C CYS A 334 -3.19 -2.09 -20.80
N TYR A 335 -2.33 -3.03 -21.16
CA TYR A 335 -2.26 -3.54 -22.56
C TYR A 335 -3.58 -4.06 -23.07
N SER A 336 -4.35 -4.79 -22.25
CA SER A 336 -5.70 -5.24 -22.56
C SER A 336 -6.70 -4.08 -22.77
N MET A 337 -6.39 -2.89 -22.20
CA MET A 337 -7.24 -1.70 -22.23
C MET A 337 -6.89 -0.71 -23.35
N LYS A 338 -5.81 -0.93 -24.12
CA LYS A 338 -5.42 -0.04 -25.23
C LYS A 338 -6.54 0.16 -26.27
N LYS A 339 -7.40 -0.83 -26.43
CA LYS A 339 -8.58 -0.76 -27.32
C LYS A 339 -9.72 0.10 -26.78
N TYR A 340 -9.61 0.60 -25.53
CA TYR A 340 -10.66 1.41 -24.88
C TYR A 340 -10.25 2.89 -24.73
N PRO A 341 -10.49 3.75 -25.74
CA PRO A 341 -10.07 5.16 -25.74
C PRO A 341 -10.64 5.98 -24.57
N LYS A 342 -11.84 5.62 -24.09
CA LYS A 342 -12.48 6.29 -22.93
C LYS A 342 -11.68 6.10 -21.66
N ILE A 343 -11.12 4.90 -21.44
CA ILE A 343 -10.28 4.60 -20.28
C ILE A 343 -8.98 5.40 -20.34
N LEU A 344 -8.30 5.42 -21.47
CA LEU A 344 -7.08 6.22 -21.65
C LEU A 344 -7.34 7.73 -21.42
N LYS A 345 -8.49 8.24 -21.84
CA LYS A 345 -8.90 9.62 -21.57
C LYS A 345 -9.08 9.85 -20.08
N SER A 346 -9.70 8.91 -19.36
CA SER A 346 -9.92 8.99 -17.92
C SER A 346 -8.61 8.93 -17.15
N ILE A 347 -7.67 8.02 -17.49
CA ILE A 347 -6.32 7.97 -16.91
C ILE A 347 -5.63 9.33 -17.03
N LYS A 348 -5.61 9.91 -18.26
CA LYS A 348 -5.01 11.22 -18.50
C LYS A 348 -5.63 12.31 -17.64
N LYS A 349 -6.96 12.32 -17.50
CA LYS A 349 -7.68 13.31 -16.68
C LYS A 349 -7.31 13.17 -15.21
N ILE A 350 -7.35 11.95 -14.66
CA ILE A 350 -7.08 11.69 -13.24
C ILE A 350 -5.64 12.08 -12.89
N ILE A 351 -4.64 11.62 -13.65
CA ILE A 351 -3.24 11.96 -13.40
C ILE A 351 -3.00 13.48 -13.48
N LYS A 352 -3.63 14.17 -14.46
CA LYS A 352 -3.53 15.63 -14.54
C LYS A 352 -4.19 16.36 -13.36
N ARG A 353 -5.31 15.85 -12.83
CA ARG A 353 -5.94 16.41 -11.63
C ARG A 353 -5.09 16.16 -10.39
N ALA A 354 -4.55 14.94 -10.22
CA ALA A 354 -3.60 14.61 -9.16
C ALA A 354 -2.36 15.50 -9.22
N SER A 355 -1.81 15.75 -10.41
CA SER A 355 -0.67 16.67 -10.60
C SER A 355 -0.97 18.10 -10.13
N ARG A 356 -2.17 18.61 -10.40
CA ARG A 356 -2.56 19.96 -9.91
C ARG A 356 -2.68 19.97 -8.39
N SER A 357 -3.29 18.93 -7.80
CA SER A 357 -3.38 18.79 -6.34
C SER A 357 -2.01 18.78 -5.69
N ILE A 358 -1.07 18.00 -6.24
CA ILE A 358 0.31 17.94 -5.74
C ILE A 358 0.99 19.31 -5.82
N ARG A 359 0.88 20.01 -6.96
CA ARG A 359 1.47 21.35 -7.13
C ARG A 359 0.91 22.37 -6.14
N ASN A 360 -0.35 22.26 -5.78
CA ASN A 360 -0.97 23.14 -4.79
C ASN A 360 -0.54 22.81 -3.34
N SER A 361 -0.24 21.52 -3.07
CA SER A 361 0.12 21.04 -1.74
C SER A 361 1.62 21.14 -1.43
N TYR A 362 2.47 21.16 -2.45
CA TYR A 362 3.92 21.23 -2.34
C TYR A 362 4.43 22.55 -2.95
N PHE A 363 4.66 23.55 -2.13
CA PHE A 363 5.29 24.80 -2.55
C PHE A 363 6.74 24.54 -2.99
N ASN A 364 7.19 25.17 -4.08
CA ASN A 364 8.51 24.97 -4.72
C ASN A 364 8.71 23.56 -5.33
N PHE A 365 7.67 23.04 -5.92
CA PHE A 365 7.71 21.79 -6.64
C PHE A 365 8.62 21.88 -7.87
N ASP A 366 9.66 21.05 -7.89
CA ASP A 366 10.46 20.79 -9.08
C ASP A 366 9.80 19.66 -9.88
N ASP A 367 9.60 19.87 -11.19
CA ASP A 367 9.00 18.87 -12.07
C ASP A 367 9.78 17.53 -12.05
N ASP A 368 11.09 17.56 -11.74
CA ASP A 368 11.93 16.37 -11.58
C ASP A 368 11.54 15.52 -10.34
N TYR A 369 10.84 16.10 -9.37
CA TYR A 369 10.35 15.43 -8.18
C TYR A 369 8.88 15.02 -8.24
N PHE A 370 8.18 15.33 -9.34
CA PHE A 370 6.76 15.00 -9.49
C PHE A 370 6.47 13.53 -9.20
N ASP A 371 7.26 12.63 -9.76
CA ASP A 371 7.03 11.18 -9.63
C ASP A 371 7.08 10.73 -8.17
N ILE A 372 8.01 11.29 -7.40
CA ILE A 372 8.21 10.98 -5.99
C ILE A 372 7.04 11.50 -5.15
N CYS A 373 6.65 12.75 -5.37
CA CYS A 373 5.49 13.35 -4.70
C CYS A 373 4.20 12.60 -5.05
N TYR A 374 4.02 12.26 -6.33
CA TYR A 374 2.89 11.47 -6.80
C TYR A 374 2.85 10.10 -6.13
N PHE A 375 3.98 9.40 -6.06
CA PHE A 375 4.07 8.11 -5.40
C PHE A 375 3.76 8.20 -3.89
N ARG A 376 4.27 9.23 -3.21
CA ARG A 376 3.98 9.50 -1.80
C ARG A 376 2.49 9.72 -1.54
N GLU A 377 1.81 10.46 -2.42
CA GLU A 377 0.38 10.78 -2.29
C GLU A 377 -0.55 9.67 -2.77
N THR A 378 -0.07 8.71 -3.56
CA THR A 378 -0.87 7.61 -4.09
C THR A 378 -0.44 6.27 -3.48
N SER A 379 0.57 5.62 -4.04
CA SER A 379 0.97 4.25 -3.70
C SER A 379 1.35 4.05 -2.25
N ASN A 380 2.10 4.98 -1.64
CA ASN A 380 2.46 4.86 -0.23
C ASN A 380 1.23 4.79 0.66
N ARG A 381 0.21 5.59 0.39
CA ARG A 381 -1.03 5.60 1.18
C ARG A 381 -1.91 4.40 0.91
N THR A 382 -2.13 4.12 -0.37
CA THR A 382 -3.23 3.25 -0.81
C THR A 382 -2.82 1.80 -0.97
N HIS A 383 -1.53 1.54 -1.18
CA HIS A 383 -0.97 0.19 -1.23
C HIS A 383 -0.26 -0.15 0.08
N PHE A 384 0.86 0.48 0.36
CA PHE A 384 1.66 0.14 1.54
C PHE A 384 0.99 0.55 2.86
N GLY A 385 0.34 1.71 2.91
CA GLY A 385 -0.41 2.14 4.09
C GLY A 385 -1.56 1.21 4.44
N LYS A 386 -2.34 0.78 3.42
CA LYS A 386 -3.42 -0.18 3.63
C LYS A 386 -2.91 -1.57 4.02
N ALA A 387 -1.79 -2.01 3.46
CA ALA A 387 -1.12 -3.24 3.88
C ALA A 387 -0.66 -3.16 5.35
N THR A 388 -0.05 -2.04 5.75
CA THR A 388 0.36 -1.81 7.15
C THR A 388 -0.80 -1.94 8.12
N LEU A 389 -1.97 -1.36 7.79
CA LEU A 389 -3.18 -1.48 8.61
C LEU A 389 -3.75 -2.88 8.64
N GLU A 390 -3.78 -3.58 7.52
CA GLU A 390 -4.23 -4.98 7.49
C GLU A 390 -3.39 -5.84 8.43
N TRP A 391 -2.07 -5.72 8.36
CA TRP A 391 -1.16 -6.44 9.24
C TRP A 391 -1.36 -6.07 10.70
N PHE A 392 -1.65 -4.80 11.01
CA PHE A 392 -1.98 -4.38 12.37
C PHE A 392 -3.20 -5.13 12.92
N TYR A 393 -4.27 -5.28 12.13
CA TYR A 393 -5.45 -6.05 12.56
C TYR A 393 -5.17 -7.55 12.71
N LEU A 394 -4.13 -8.05 12.08
CA LEU A 394 -3.62 -9.41 12.27
C LEU A 394 -2.65 -9.53 13.47
N ASN A 395 -2.58 -8.48 14.30
CA ASN A 395 -1.64 -8.34 15.42
C ASN A 395 -0.18 -8.43 14.99
N ASN A 396 0.12 -7.90 13.80
CA ASN A 396 1.45 -7.75 13.27
C ASN A 396 1.71 -6.26 12.98
N PHE A 397 2.60 -5.65 13.76
CA PHE A 397 3.01 -4.27 13.59
C PHE A 397 4.02 -4.20 12.45
N CYS A 398 3.52 -3.85 11.27
CA CYS A 398 4.35 -3.65 10.10
C CYS A 398 5.01 -2.27 10.17
N LEU A 399 6.32 -2.27 10.35
CA LEU A 399 7.14 -1.08 10.57
C LEU A 399 8.06 -0.86 9.37
N SER A 400 7.94 0.30 8.71
CA SER A 400 8.90 0.71 7.70
C SER A 400 9.65 1.96 8.14
N PRO A 401 10.95 1.85 8.44
CA PRO A 401 11.79 3.02 8.72
C PRO A 401 11.86 4.02 7.57
N ILE A 402 11.50 3.59 6.37
CA ILE A 402 11.45 4.46 5.17
C ILE A 402 10.28 5.45 5.25
N PHE A 403 9.22 5.14 5.98
CA PHE A 403 8.09 6.05 6.21
C PHE A 403 8.35 7.14 7.25
N ASP A 404 9.60 7.40 7.55
CA ASP A 404 9.99 8.45 8.51
C ASP A 404 10.02 9.84 7.89
N SER A 405 9.45 10.80 8.60
CA SER A 405 9.37 12.20 8.17
C SER A 405 10.75 12.85 8.00
N ASN A 406 11.76 12.44 8.79
CA ASN A 406 13.13 12.95 8.65
C ASN A 406 13.78 12.50 7.35
N LEU A 407 13.48 11.27 6.90
CA LEU A 407 14.00 10.75 5.63
C LEU A 407 13.32 11.41 4.43
N HIS A 408 12.01 11.67 4.51
CA HIS A 408 11.26 12.29 3.43
C HIS A 408 11.55 13.78 3.19
N LYS A 409 12.22 14.46 4.13
CA LYS A 409 12.71 15.84 3.94
C LYS A 409 13.98 15.91 3.09
N LEU A 410 14.66 14.79 2.87
CA LEU A 410 15.94 14.75 2.18
C LEU A 410 15.73 14.73 0.68
N LYS A 411 16.48 15.57 -0.05
CA LYS A 411 16.54 15.49 -1.51
C LYS A 411 17.29 14.24 -1.94
N LEU A 412 16.86 13.64 -3.05
CA LEU A 412 17.44 12.42 -3.59
C LEU A 412 18.66 12.67 -4.46
N SER A 413 18.81 13.90 -4.94
CA SER A 413 19.87 14.35 -5.86
C SER A 413 20.17 15.83 -5.61
N ASP A 414 21.27 16.32 -6.17
CA ASP A 414 21.62 17.75 -6.16
C ASP A 414 22.12 18.23 -7.54
N ARG A 415 22.58 19.49 -7.61
CA ARG A 415 23.13 20.07 -8.84
C ARG A 415 24.41 19.37 -9.35
N ASN A 416 25.16 18.72 -8.47
CA ASN A 416 26.41 18.03 -8.78
C ASN A 416 26.20 16.56 -9.11
N CYS A 417 25.09 15.97 -8.64
CA CYS A 417 24.74 14.58 -8.88
C CYS A 417 23.23 14.46 -9.11
N LYS A 418 22.82 14.36 -10.37
CA LYS A 418 21.40 14.23 -10.75
C LYS A 418 20.83 12.83 -10.55
N ASP A 419 21.68 11.85 -10.17
CA ASP A 419 21.23 10.49 -9.89
C ASP A 419 20.39 10.48 -8.61
N LYS A 420 19.12 10.13 -8.72
CA LYS A 420 18.17 10.02 -7.59
C LYS A 420 18.48 8.87 -6.62
N ASN A 421 19.54 8.10 -6.87
CA ASN A 421 20.10 7.13 -5.93
C ASN A 421 21.16 7.74 -5.00
N LEU A 422 21.43 9.05 -5.07
CA LEU A 422 22.44 9.70 -4.24
C LEU A 422 22.12 9.53 -2.74
N LEU A 423 20.86 9.71 -2.31
CA LEU A 423 20.45 9.48 -0.93
C LEU A 423 20.76 8.03 -0.48
N ILE A 424 20.46 7.04 -1.31
CA ILE A 424 20.76 5.62 -1.04
C ILE A 424 22.27 5.39 -0.91
N ALA A 425 23.05 5.99 -1.81
CA ALA A 425 24.52 5.91 -1.77
C ALA A 425 25.09 6.53 -0.48
N ILE A 426 24.55 7.69 -0.07
CA ILE A 426 24.94 8.34 1.19
C ILE A 426 24.64 7.43 2.38
N ILE A 427 23.43 6.86 2.47
CA ILE A 427 23.02 5.97 3.57
C ILE A 427 23.98 4.77 3.69
N PHE A 428 24.22 4.06 2.58
CA PHE A 428 25.07 2.87 2.63
C PHE A 428 26.54 3.20 2.92
N THR A 429 27.07 4.28 2.36
CA THR A 429 28.48 4.65 2.57
C THR A 429 28.72 5.35 3.91
N ARG A 430 27.66 5.84 4.60
CA ARG A 430 27.74 6.50 5.88
C ARG A 430 27.77 5.54 7.06
N TYR A 431 26.81 4.61 7.11
CA TYR A 431 26.57 3.81 8.32
C TYR A 431 27.20 2.42 8.27
N ILE A 432 27.00 1.68 7.16
CA ILE A 432 27.50 0.28 7.03
C ILE A 432 28.14 0.10 5.64
N LYS A 433 29.40 0.48 5.56
CA LYS A 433 30.14 0.59 4.27
C LYS A 433 30.25 -0.74 3.50
N ASP A 434 30.18 -1.88 4.18
CA ASP A 434 30.38 -3.17 3.52
C ASP A 434 29.12 -3.68 2.81
N ILE A 435 27.93 -3.24 3.22
CA ILE A 435 26.66 -3.70 2.66
C ILE A 435 26.47 -3.29 1.17
N ILE A 436 27.10 -2.20 0.72
CA ILE A 436 27.06 -1.73 -0.68
C ILE A 436 27.91 -2.61 -1.61
N LYS A 437 28.84 -3.42 -1.08
CA LYS A 437 29.71 -4.29 -1.89
C LYS A 437 28.96 -5.49 -2.48
N PHE A 438 27.80 -5.84 -1.92
CA PHE A 438 26.96 -6.94 -2.42
C PHE A 438 26.15 -6.47 -3.61
N GLU A 439 26.07 -7.31 -4.64
CA GLU A 439 25.22 -7.08 -5.81
C GLU A 439 23.77 -6.77 -5.44
N PHE A 440 23.07 -6.08 -6.32
CA PHE A 440 21.63 -5.87 -6.21
C PHE A 440 20.88 -6.74 -7.24
N ASN A 441 19.63 -7.08 -6.96
CA ASN A 441 18.82 -7.87 -7.86
C ASN A 441 18.42 -7.07 -9.13
N ASP A 442 17.96 -7.77 -10.17
CA ASP A 442 17.40 -7.20 -11.41
C ASP A 442 18.32 -6.21 -12.14
N GLY A 443 19.65 -6.42 -12.06
CA GLY A 443 20.62 -5.52 -12.68
C GLY A 443 20.64 -4.09 -12.11
N LYS A 444 19.98 -3.87 -10.96
CA LYS A 444 20.05 -2.59 -10.26
C LYS A 444 21.47 -2.33 -9.79
N TYR A 445 21.93 -1.10 -9.93
CA TYR A 445 23.21 -0.65 -9.44
C TYR A 445 23.17 0.83 -9.06
N ILE A 446 24.14 1.25 -8.28
CA ILE A 446 24.39 2.68 -8.03
C ILE A 446 25.62 3.07 -8.84
N ASP A 447 25.52 4.15 -9.63
CA ASP A 447 26.65 4.62 -10.45
C ASP A 447 27.89 4.85 -9.56
N PRO A 448 29.07 4.32 -9.94
CA PRO A 448 30.30 4.53 -9.18
C PRO A 448 30.64 5.99 -8.93
N LYS A 449 30.26 6.91 -9.82
CA LYS A 449 30.42 8.36 -9.63
C LYS A 449 29.53 8.86 -8.49
N THR A 450 28.30 8.36 -8.42
CA THR A 450 27.36 8.66 -7.33
C THR A 450 27.90 8.16 -5.99
N ILE A 451 28.46 6.95 -5.96
CA ILE A 451 29.10 6.40 -4.74
C ILE A 451 30.30 7.28 -4.31
N LYS A 452 31.18 7.66 -5.25
CA LYS A 452 32.32 8.54 -4.93
C LYS A 452 31.87 9.89 -4.39
N TYR A 453 30.82 10.47 -4.98
CA TYR A 453 30.29 11.74 -4.50
C TYR A 453 29.62 11.60 -3.11
N ALA A 454 28.88 10.53 -2.87
CA ALA A 454 28.34 10.21 -1.55
C ALA A 454 29.45 10.07 -0.49
N GLN A 455 30.55 9.40 -0.81
CA GLN A 455 31.72 9.28 0.07
C GLN A 455 32.37 10.65 0.35
N TYR A 456 32.47 11.50 -0.68
CA TYR A 456 32.96 12.88 -0.50
C TYR A 456 32.09 13.66 0.48
N LEU A 457 30.76 13.61 0.31
CA LEU A 457 29.82 14.28 1.21
C LEU A 457 29.87 13.73 2.64
N ASN A 458 30.00 12.40 2.81
CA ASN A 458 30.15 11.76 4.12
C ASN A 458 31.47 12.14 4.82
N ASN A 459 32.55 12.38 4.07
CA ASN A 459 33.80 12.89 4.62
C ASN A 459 33.70 14.37 5.01
N LYS A 460 32.98 15.18 4.21
CA LYS A 460 32.73 16.59 4.51
C LYS A 460 31.86 16.79 5.75
N TYR A 461 30.89 15.88 5.96
CA TYR A 461 29.96 15.88 7.11
C TYR A 461 30.08 14.54 7.85
N PRO A 462 31.14 14.34 8.65
CA PRO A 462 31.43 13.04 9.25
C PRO A 462 30.33 12.59 10.21
N PHE A 463 30.06 11.29 10.21
CA PHE A 463 29.18 10.64 11.17
C PHE A 463 29.91 10.50 12.52
N ILE A 464 29.31 11.01 13.59
CA ILE A 464 29.86 10.89 14.95
C ILE A 464 28.94 9.89 15.69
N ASP A 465 29.42 8.68 15.88
CA ASP A 465 28.70 7.68 16.67
C ASP A 465 28.99 7.86 18.17
N ASN A 466 28.14 8.61 18.83
CA ASN A 466 28.23 8.84 20.27
C ASN A 466 27.62 7.72 21.13
N GLN A 467 27.09 6.63 20.53
CA GLN A 467 26.32 5.61 21.23
C GLN A 467 27.06 4.27 21.48
N ASN A 468 28.30 4.08 21.01
CA ASN A 468 29.00 2.80 21.08
C ASN A 468 29.75 2.54 22.40
N LYS A 469 29.27 2.98 23.55
CA LYS A 469 29.94 2.71 24.86
C LYS A 469 29.33 1.59 25.71
N GLU A 470 28.27 0.93 25.28
CA GLU A 470 27.71 -0.21 26.02
C GLU A 470 27.78 -1.52 25.21
N MET A 471 28.82 -2.29 25.43
CA MET A 471 28.94 -3.67 24.93
C MET A 471 28.02 -4.62 25.71
N VAL A 472 27.17 -5.34 24.99
CA VAL A 472 26.33 -6.41 25.55
C VAL A 472 27.14 -7.70 25.56
N SER A 473 27.30 -8.31 26.76
CA SER A 473 27.95 -9.61 26.99
C SER A 473 27.15 -10.75 26.32
N LYS A 474 27.89 -11.67 25.69
CA LYS A 474 27.38 -12.91 25.10
C LYS A 474 26.84 -13.85 26.17
N SER A 475 25.62 -14.35 26.00
CA SER A 475 25.13 -15.54 26.73
C SER A 475 25.00 -16.72 25.76
N ASN A 476 25.60 -17.84 26.14
CA ASN A 476 25.58 -19.10 25.41
C ASN A 476 24.36 -19.96 25.80
N ASN A 477 23.97 -20.82 24.90
CA ASN A 477 23.14 -22.02 24.99
C ASN A 477 21.63 -21.90 24.72
N ILE A 478 21.23 -22.40 23.57
CA ILE A 478 19.86 -22.93 23.34
C ILE A 478 19.97 -24.19 22.46
N ASN A 479 19.34 -25.26 22.94
CA ASN A 479 19.24 -26.56 22.29
C ASN A 479 18.23 -26.54 21.12
N ASP A 480 18.56 -27.30 20.09
CA ASP A 480 17.73 -27.56 18.91
C ASP A 480 16.43 -28.30 19.27
N VAL A 481 15.32 -27.77 18.79
CA VAL A 481 14.07 -28.54 18.68
C VAL A 481 13.55 -28.34 17.24
N SER A 482 13.71 -29.38 16.45
CA SER A 482 13.11 -29.49 15.10
C SER A 482 11.82 -30.31 15.20
N GLU A 483 10.93 -30.03 14.22
CA GLU A 483 9.69 -30.78 13.89
C GLU A 483 8.40 -30.26 14.54
N THR A 484 7.60 -29.58 13.73
CA THR A 484 6.11 -29.71 13.61
C THR A 484 5.48 -28.50 12.87
N MET A 485 5.74 -28.31 11.59
CA MET A 485 5.08 -27.26 10.80
C MET A 485 4.34 -27.76 9.53
N LYS A 486 4.18 -29.05 9.31
CA LYS A 486 3.58 -29.52 8.05
C LYS A 486 2.07 -29.72 8.08
N GLU A 487 1.44 -29.89 9.22
CA GLU A 487 -0.01 -30.19 9.28
C GLU A 487 -0.90 -28.93 9.44
N GLU A 488 -0.39 -27.82 9.96
CA GLU A 488 -1.18 -26.59 10.16
C GLU A 488 -1.44 -25.80 8.86
N ASN A 489 -0.62 -25.99 7.81
CA ASN A 489 -0.74 -25.20 6.57
C ASN A 489 -1.95 -25.56 5.71
N THR A 490 -2.47 -26.78 5.79
CA THR A 490 -3.62 -27.23 4.96
C THR A 490 -4.95 -26.61 5.41
N ASP A 491 -5.17 -26.45 6.70
CA ASP A 491 -6.42 -25.88 7.22
C ASP A 491 -6.54 -24.38 6.96
N ILE A 492 -5.42 -23.67 7.01
CA ILE A 492 -5.31 -22.23 6.72
C ILE A 492 -5.56 -21.95 5.25
N GLU A 493 -4.93 -22.70 4.38
CA GLU A 493 -5.11 -22.59 2.93
C GLU A 493 -6.57 -22.87 2.54
N GLN A 494 -7.19 -23.86 3.16
CA GLN A 494 -8.60 -24.14 2.96
C GLN A 494 -9.50 -22.99 3.42
N LYS A 495 -9.29 -22.39 4.59
CA LYS A 495 -10.08 -21.25 5.07
C LYS A 495 -9.89 -19.99 4.24
N ASN A 496 -8.66 -19.72 3.78
CA ASN A 496 -8.41 -18.64 2.83
C ASN A 496 -9.14 -18.88 1.51
N ASN A 497 -9.12 -20.11 1.01
CA ASN A 497 -9.81 -20.49 -0.23
C ASN A 497 -11.32 -20.33 -0.10
N GLU A 498 -11.94 -20.69 1.04
CA GLU A 498 -13.38 -20.50 1.29
C GLU A 498 -13.82 -19.03 1.19
N VAL A 499 -13.01 -18.10 1.69
CA VAL A 499 -13.28 -16.65 1.58
C VAL A 499 -13.12 -16.20 0.14
N MET A 500 -12.08 -16.66 -0.55
CA MET A 500 -11.83 -16.33 -1.96
C MET A 500 -12.93 -16.90 -2.87
N ASP A 501 -13.37 -18.12 -2.63
CA ASP A 501 -14.45 -18.77 -3.38
C ASP A 501 -15.78 -18.03 -3.20
N TYR A 502 -16.06 -17.56 -2.00
CA TYR A 502 -17.23 -16.72 -1.77
C TYR A 502 -17.18 -15.43 -2.59
N PHE A 503 -16.06 -14.73 -2.58
CA PHE A 503 -15.90 -13.54 -3.40
C PHE A 503 -16.01 -13.86 -4.90
N ASN A 504 -15.42 -14.96 -5.35
CA ASN A 504 -15.55 -15.41 -6.74
C ASN A 504 -17.00 -15.69 -7.09
N SER A 505 -17.76 -16.34 -6.21
CA SER A 505 -19.19 -16.63 -6.43
C SER A 505 -20.03 -15.37 -6.61
N VAL A 506 -19.70 -14.32 -5.89
CA VAL A 506 -20.39 -13.03 -5.99
C VAL A 506 -19.96 -12.28 -7.27
N PHE A 507 -18.65 -12.12 -7.49
CA PHE A 507 -18.15 -11.26 -8.56
C PHE A 507 -18.22 -11.87 -9.95
N LEU A 508 -18.19 -13.18 -10.03
CA LEU A 508 -18.38 -13.92 -11.29
C LEU A 508 -19.84 -14.32 -11.51
N SER A 509 -20.77 -13.79 -10.73
CA SER A 509 -22.19 -14.05 -10.96
C SER A 509 -22.72 -13.30 -12.18
N GLU A 510 -23.75 -13.86 -12.85
CA GLU A 510 -24.45 -13.17 -13.95
C GLU A 510 -25.15 -11.89 -13.45
N LYS A 511 -25.57 -11.84 -12.19
CA LYS A 511 -26.12 -10.63 -11.57
C LYS A 511 -25.10 -9.50 -11.55
N THR A 512 -23.88 -9.80 -11.08
CA THR A 512 -22.76 -8.86 -11.07
C THR A 512 -22.40 -8.39 -12.47
N LYS A 513 -22.29 -9.31 -13.41
CA LYS A 513 -22.05 -9.02 -14.82
C LYS A 513 -23.08 -8.04 -15.36
N ASN A 514 -24.36 -8.28 -15.12
CA ASN A 514 -25.46 -7.43 -15.61
C ASN A 514 -25.36 -6.00 -15.04
N ILE A 515 -25.01 -5.84 -13.76
CA ILE A 515 -24.77 -4.52 -13.18
C ILE A 515 -23.58 -3.85 -13.87
N PHE A 516 -22.48 -4.56 -14.05
CA PHE A 516 -21.28 -4.02 -14.65
C PHE A 516 -21.49 -3.62 -16.10
N THR A 517 -22.08 -4.48 -16.92
CA THR A 517 -22.28 -4.23 -18.36
C THR A 517 -23.28 -3.14 -18.65
N SER A 518 -24.16 -2.84 -17.69
CA SER A 518 -25.05 -1.67 -17.80
C SER A 518 -24.30 -0.33 -17.73
N LEU A 519 -23.08 -0.32 -17.21
CA LEU A 519 -22.27 0.89 -17.03
C LEU A 519 -21.05 0.90 -17.93
N TYR A 520 -20.58 -0.29 -18.27
CA TYR A 520 -19.43 -0.57 -19.11
C TYR A 520 -19.85 -1.52 -20.23
N ASP A 521 -18.95 -1.73 -21.12
CA ASP A 521 -19.10 -2.62 -22.26
C ASP A 521 -18.81 -4.09 -21.84
N ASP A 522 -19.51 -5.02 -22.46
CA ASP A 522 -19.36 -6.48 -22.24
C ASP A 522 -17.92 -6.97 -22.46
N ASP A 523 -17.23 -6.42 -23.48
CA ASP A 523 -15.86 -6.81 -23.77
C ASP A 523 -14.90 -6.34 -22.67
N LEU A 524 -15.19 -5.20 -22.02
CA LEU A 524 -14.42 -4.73 -20.86
C LEU A 524 -14.60 -5.67 -19.67
N TYR A 525 -15.83 -6.06 -19.35
CA TYR A 525 -16.11 -7.05 -18.31
C TYR A 525 -15.36 -8.38 -18.58
N ASN A 526 -15.50 -8.89 -19.77
CA ASN A 526 -14.87 -10.14 -20.16
C ASN A 526 -13.32 -10.07 -20.07
N SER A 527 -12.74 -8.94 -20.48
CA SER A 527 -11.29 -8.70 -20.36
C SER A 527 -10.83 -8.70 -18.91
N ILE A 528 -11.58 -8.02 -18.02
CA ILE A 528 -11.27 -7.94 -16.59
C ILE A 528 -11.38 -9.32 -15.93
N VAL A 529 -12.44 -10.07 -16.22
CA VAL A 529 -12.64 -11.43 -15.69
C VAL A 529 -11.53 -12.38 -16.11
N LEU A 530 -11.07 -12.27 -17.36
CA LEU A 530 -9.96 -13.11 -17.86
C LEU A 530 -8.61 -12.75 -17.21
N ASP A 531 -8.36 -11.48 -16.95
CA ASP A 531 -7.15 -11.02 -16.27
C ASP A 531 -7.18 -11.39 -14.77
N SER A 532 -8.35 -11.35 -14.14
CA SER A 532 -8.52 -11.69 -12.72
C SER A 532 -8.27 -13.17 -12.42
N THR A 533 -8.53 -14.06 -13.37
CA THR A 533 -8.23 -15.50 -13.20
C THR A 533 -6.73 -15.79 -13.16
N LYS A 534 -5.88 -14.82 -13.50
CA LYS A 534 -4.42 -14.98 -13.54
C LYS A 534 -3.70 -14.57 -12.27
N ARG A 535 -4.30 -13.97 -11.28
CA ARG A 535 -3.68 -13.87 -9.96
C ARG A 535 -4.32 -12.98 -8.88
N TYR A 536 -4.99 -11.82 -9.10
CA TYR A 536 -5.15 -10.94 -7.92
C TYR A 536 -6.34 -9.97 -7.93
N PHE A 537 -7.26 -10.03 -8.90
CA PHE A 537 -8.12 -8.88 -9.10
C PHE A 537 -9.56 -9.19 -9.41
N HIS A 538 -10.44 -8.65 -8.58
CA HIS A 538 -11.77 -8.30 -9.00
C HIS A 538 -11.96 -6.77 -8.97
N PRO A 539 -11.51 -6.02 -10.01
CA PRO A 539 -11.78 -4.59 -10.13
C PRO A 539 -13.27 -4.26 -10.03
N LEU A 540 -14.13 -5.23 -10.33
CA LEU A 540 -15.57 -5.19 -10.15
C LEU A 540 -15.99 -4.85 -8.72
N MET A 541 -15.27 -5.34 -7.71
CA MET A 541 -15.59 -5.11 -6.31
C MET A 541 -15.66 -3.63 -5.94
N TYR A 542 -14.83 -2.82 -6.54
CA TYR A 542 -14.72 -1.41 -6.20
C TYR A 542 -15.81 -0.55 -6.83
N ALA A 543 -16.35 -0.99 -7.96
CA ALA A 543 -17.50 -0.36 -8.56
C ALA A 543 -18.81 -0.67 -7.79
N PHE A 544 -18.85 -1.82 -7.12
CA PHE A 544 -20.04 -2.38 -6.49
C PHE A 544 -20.72 -1.50 -5.46
N PRO A 545 -20.02 -0.88 -4.49
CA PRO A 545 -20.70 -0.14 -3.45
C PRO A 545 -21.58 0.98 -3.98
N VAL A 546 -21.14 1.59 -5.07
CA VAL A 546 -21.87 2.74 -5.67
C VAL A 546 -22.83 2.31 -6.74
N LEU A 547 -22.42 1.38 -7.58
CA LEU A 547 -23.22 0.86 -8.68
C LEU A 547 -24.43 0.08 -8.16
N GLY A 548 -24.19 -0.78 -7.17
CA GLY A 548 -25.24 -1.55 -6.54
C GLY A 548 -26.29 -0.66 -5.89
N ILE A 549 -25.90 0.40 -5.20
CA ILE A 549 -26.84 1.28 -4.50
C ILE A 549 -27.78 2.02 -5.48
N ASN A 550 -27.26 2.59 -6.54
CA ASN A 550 -28.08 3.39 -7.45
C ASN A 550 -28.90 2.54 -8.42
N LYS A 551 -28.34 1.48 -8.96
CA LYS A 551 -29.03 0.64 -9.93
C LYS A 551 -29.92 -0.42 -9.28
N PHE A 552 -29.53 -0.95 -8.16
CA PHE A 552 -30.35 -1.87 -7.38
C PHE A 552 -31.66 -1.24 -6.93
N LYS A 553 -31.67 0.08 -6.67
CA LYS A 553 -32.89 0.85 -6.44
C LYS A 553 -33.80 0.91 -7.67
N GLN A 554 -33.22 0.92 -8.87
CA GLN A 554 -34.00 1.01 -10.13
C GLN A 554 -34.50 -0.35 -10.62
N ASP A 555 -33.67 -1.41 -10.56
CA ASP A 555 -33.93 -2.68 -11.21
C ASP A 555 -34.71 -3.68 -10.34
N CYS A 556 -34.68 -3.55 -9.01
CA CYS A 556 -35.24 -4.57 -8.13
C CYS A 556 -36.65 -4.29 -7.59
N ASN A 557 -37.29 -3.18 -7.93
CA ASN A 557 -38.62 -2.80 -7.36
C ASN A 557 -38.70 -2.97 -5.83
N LEU A 558 -37.54 -3.02 -5.14
CA LEU A 558 -37.46 -3.14 -3.71
C LEU A 558 -37.96 -1.85 -3.06
N LYS A 559 -38.87 -1.98 -2.12
CA LYS A 559 -39.27 -0.87 -1.27
C LYS A 559 -38.02 -0.18 -0.76
N THR A 560 -37.86 1.09 -1.09
CA THR A 560 -36.67 1.94 -0.87
C THR A 560 -36.06 1.87 0.53
N ASN A 561 -36.84 1.52 1.53
CA ASN A 561 -36.42 1.40 2.93
C ASN A 561 -35.46 0.23 3.21
N ASN A 562 -35.56 -0.88 2.48
CA ASN A 562 -34.73 -2.06 2.76
C ASN A 562 -33.29 -1.90 2.26
N VAL A 563 -33.07 -1.24 1.12
CA VAL A 563 -31.74 -1.03 0.55
C VAL A 563 -30.91 -0.01 1.34
N ASN A 564 -31.57 1.01 1.90
CA ASN A 564 -30.89 2.03 2.69
C ASN A 564 -30.31 1.50 4.01
N ASN A 565 -30.85 0.40 4.54
CA ASN A 565 -30.40 -0.23 5.76
C ASN A 565 -29.47 -1.44 5.53
N MET A 566 -29.28 -1.83 4.28
CA MET A 566 -28.44 -2.96 3.89
C MET A 566 -26.97 -2.61 4.09
N THR A 567 -26.20 -3.46 4.77
CA THR A 567 -24.75 -3.35 4.84
C THR A 567 -24.12 -3.76 3.50
N TYR A 568 -22.85 -3.43 3.29
CA TYR A 568 -22.14 -3.91 2.11
C TYR A 568 -22.16 -5.45 2.00
N PHE A 569 -22.04 -6.14 3.12
CA PHE A 569 -22.11 -7.59 3.16
C PHE A 569 -23.49 -8.13 2.76
N ASP A 570 -24.56 -7.52 3.24
CA ASP A 570 -25.93 -7.91 2.85
C ASP A 570 -26.13 -7.68 1.35
N PHE A 571 -25.57 -6.60 0.81
CA PHE A 571 -25.57 -6.34 -0.61
C PHE A 571 -24.83 -7.44 -1.38
N LEU A 572 -23.64 -7.87 -0.93
CA LEU A 572 -22.90 -8.97 -1.57
C LEU A 572 -23.71 -10.25 -1.62
N LYS A 573 -24.41 -10.60 -0.54
CA LYS A 573 -25.29 -11.78 -0.51
C LYS A 573 -26.37 -11.73 -1.60
N THR A 574 -26.91 -10.55 -1.90
CA THR A 574 -27.93 -10.42 -2.94
C THR A 574 -27.36 -10.66 -4.35
N GLN A 575 -26.05 -10.56 -4.52
CA GLN A 575 -25.36 -10.77 -5.80
C GLN A 575 -24.98 -12.23 -6.04
N GLU A 576 -25.09 -13.11 -5.07
CA GLU A 576 -24.91 -14.55 -5.27
C GLU A 576 -25.86 -15.08 -6.35
N GLY A 577 -25.38 -15.91 -7.25
CA GLY A 577 -26.18 -16.45 -8.35
C GLY A 577 -25.38 -17.34 -9.28
N ASN A 578 -25.96 -17.66 -10.43
CA ASN A 578 -25.29 -18.48 -11.43
C ASN A 578 -23.99 -17.81 -11.91
N LEU A 579 -22.91 -18.59 -11.95
CA LEU A 579 -21.62 -18.11 -12.39
C LEU A 579 -21.60 -17.90 -13.91
N VAL A 580 -20.85 -16.91 -14.36
CA VAL A 580 -20.56 -16.71 -15.79
C VAL A 580 -19.73 -17.88 -16.31
N ASP A 581 -20.02 -18.33 -17.52
CA ASP A 581 -19.25 -19.36 -18.18
C ASP A 581 -17.90 -18.82 -18.66
N ILE A 582 -16.89 -18.93 -17.77
CA ILE A 582 -15.52 -18.48 -18.02
C ILE A 582 -14.91 -19.25 -19.22
N ASN A 583 -15.29 -20.50 -19.43
CA ASN A 583 -14.79 -21.29 -20.57
C ASN A 583 -15.31 -20.75 -21.89
N LYS A 584 -16.55 -20.31 -21.94
CA LYS A 584 -17.13 -19.63 -23.09
C LYS A 584 -16.41 -18.31 -23.39
N ILE A 585 -16.09 -17.56 -22.36
CA ILE A 585 -15.31 -16.32 -22.46
C ILE A 585 -13.91 -16.62 -22.98
N LYS A 586 -13.19 -17.59 -22.38
CA LYS A 586 -11.84 -18.03 -22.84
C LYS A 586 -11.84 -18.46 -24.29
N LYS A 587 -12.78 -19.29 -24.72
CA LYS A 587 -12.89 -19.74 -26.12
C LYS A 587 -13.08 -18.56 -27.10
N LYS A 588 -13.89 -17.56 -26.74
CA LYS A 588 -14.06 -16.35 -27.55
C LYS A 588 -12.73 -15.60 -27.72
N TYR A 589 -11.95 -15.43 -26.64
CA TYR A 589 -10.68 -14.71 -26.69
C TYR A 589 -9.54 -15.52 -27.33
N GLU A 590 -9.45 -16.82 -27.11
CA GLU A 590 -8.49 -17.69 -27.81
C GLU A 590 -8.68 -17.67 -29.33
N LYS A 591 -9.93 -17.59 -29.78
CA LYS A 591 -10.23 -17.48 -31.22
C LYS A 591 -9.72 -16.18 -31.82
N VAL A 592 -9.78 -15.08 -31.04
CA VAL A 592 -9.24 -13.75 -31.41
C VAL A 592 -7.70 -13.78 -31.36
N ASP A 593 -7.13 -14.41 -30.34
CA ASP A 593 -5.67 -14.46 -30.15
C ASP A 593 -4.98 -15.37 -31.18
N ARG A 594 -5.58 -16.51 -31.58
CA ARG A 594 -5.12 -17.34 -32.70
C ARG A 594 -5.11 -16.54 -34.01
N LYS A 595 -6.12 -15.72 -34.24
CA LYS A 595 -6.18 -14.85 -35.43
C LYS A 595 -5.07 -13.80 -35.42
N ASN A 596 -4.80 -13.22 -34.25
CA ASN A 596 -3.72 -12.24 -34.05
C ASN A 596 -2.33 -12.89 -34.12
N LYS A 597 -2.14 -14.11 -33.58
CA LYS A 597 -0.89 -14.89 -33.70
C LYS A 597 -0.58 -15.29 -35.13
N LEU A 598 -1.58 -15.66 -35.92
CA LEU A 598 -1.37 -15.98 -37.35
C LEU A 598 -0.84 -14.78 -38.13
N LEU A 599 -1.30 -13.56 -37.76
CA LEU A 599 -0.83 -12.30 -38.36
C LEU A 599 0.59 -11.92 -37.86
N THR A 600 0.94 -12.32 -36.64
CA THR A 600 2.27 -12.10 -36.03
C THR A 600 3.33 -13.07 -36.56
N ILE A 601 2.95 -14.34 -36.86
CA ILE A 601 3.84 -15.35 -37.42
C ILE A 601 4.33 -14.94 -38.82
N LEU A 602 3.55 -14.15 -39.54
CA LEU A 602 3.94 -13.59 -40.84
C LEU A 602 4.88 -12.38 -40.73
N GLY A 603 5.28 -11.97 -39.51
CA GLY A 603 6.25 -10.89 -39.26
C GLY A 603 5.73 -9.50 -39.62
N MET A 604 4.41 -9.34 -39.73
CA MET A 604 3.79 -8.06 -40.04
C MET A 604 2.68 -7.75 -39.03
N LYS A 605 2.75 -6.59 -38.38
CA LYS A 605 1.66 -6.07 -37.57
C LYS A 605 0.73 -5.24 -38.44
N PHE A 606 -0.46 -5.72 -38.68
CA PHE A 606 -1.48 -4.99 -39.45
C PHE A 606 -2.46 -4.31 -38.49
N ILE A 607 -2.62 -2.99 -38.62
CA ILE A 607 -3.69 -2.25 -37.97
C ILE A 607 -4.87 -2.18 -38.96
N ILE A 608 -5.96 -2.89 -38.66
CA ILE A 608 -7.20 -2.78 -39.41
C ILE A 608 -7.89 -1.49 -38.97
N LYS A 609 -7.82 -0.43 -39.76
CA LYS A 609 -8.61 0.77 -39.59
C LYS A 609 -9.95 0.59 -40.32
N ASN A 610 -11.04 0.53 -39.56
CA ASN A 610 -12.39 0.68 -40.17
C ASN A 610 -12.65 2.16 -40.46
N LYS A 611 -12.56 2.52 -41.71
CA LYS A 611 -13.13 3.78 -42.24
C LYS A 611 -14.23 3.39 -43.21
N GLY A 612 -15.49 3.49 -42.77
CA GLY A 612 -16.63 3.20 -43.63
C GLY A 612 -16.71 1.74 -44.10
N ALA A 613 -17.40 1.49 -45.21
CA ALA A 613 -17.65 0.16 -45.77
C ALA A 613 -16.41 -0.56 -46.36
N THR A 614 -15.21 0.04 -46.35
CA THR A 614 -13.98 -0.53 -46.92
C THR A 614 -12.96 -0.77 -45.84
N LYS A 615 -12.53 -2.05 -45.70
CA LYS A 615 -11.42 -2.44 -44.82
C LYS A 615 -10.09 -2.22 -45.55
N THR A 616 -9.33 -1.22 -45.16
CA THR A 616 -7.95 -1.03 -45.68
C THR A 616 -6.93 -1.63 -44.73
N LEU A 617 -6.11 -2.54 -45.26
CA LEU A 617 -4.99 -3.15 -44.53
C LEU A 617 -3.79 -2.22 -44.64
N VAL A 618 -3.32 -1.67 -43.52
CA VAL A 618 -2.11 -0.86 -43.49
C VAL A 618 -1.00 -1.67 -42.79
N ALA A 619 0.08 -1.96 -43.51
CA ALA A 619 1.26 -2.61 -42.95
C ALA A 619 2.00 -1.63 -42.02
N VAL A 620 2.27 -2.04 -40.80
CA VAL A 620 3.08 -1.30 -39.83
C VAL A 620 4.37 -2.08 -39.59
N GLU A 621 5.47 -1.41 -39.70
CA GLU A 621 6.86 -1.83 -39.64
C GLU A 621 7.20 -3.14 -38.88
N ARG A 622 8.17 -3.90 -39.39
CA ARG A 622 8.69 -5.13 -38.81
C ARG A 622 9.25 -4.90 -37.41
N GLU A 623 8.75 -5.59 -36.44
CA GLU A 623 9.17 -5.53 -35.01
C GLU A 623 10.62 -6.06 -34.79
N ARG A 624 11.27 -6.64 -35.78
CA ARG A 624 12.63 -7.25 -35.68
C ARG A 624 13.78 -6.27 -35.51
N GLU A 625 13.59 -4.97 -35.79
CA GLU A 625 14.69 -4.01 -35.64
C GLU A 625 14.73 -3.30 -34.27
N ARG A 626 13.75 -3.50 -33.41
CA ARG A 626 13.72 -2.88 -32.07
C ARG A 626 14.24 -3.74 -30.93
N GLU A 627 14.28 -5.04 -31.08
CA GLU A 627 14.87 -5.93 -30.06
C GLU A 627 16.39 -6.08 -30.16
N SER A 628 16.99 -5.77 -31.31
CA SER A 628 18.44 -5.83 -31.49
C SER A 628 19.21 -4.60 -30.98
N ASN A 629 18.53 -3.53 -30.59
CA ASN A 629 19.14 -2.28 -30.09
C ASN A 629 19.03 -2.09 -28.57
N LEU A 630 18.62 -3.13 -27.82
CA LEU A 630 18.68 -3.17 -26.36
C LEU A 630 19.81 -4.10 -25.89
N SER A 631 21.00 -3.94 -26.46
CA SER A 631 22.23 -4.45 -25.90
C SER A 631 22.81 -3.43 -24.92
N PRO A 632 23.39 -3.85 -23.81
CA PRO A 632 23.69 -2.97 -22.68
C PRO A 632 24.86 -2.03 -23.00
N ARG A 633 24.66 -0.79 -22.80
CA ARG A 633 25.73 0.18 -22.52
C ARG A 633 25.51 0.82 -21.16
#